data_e5249b6116e8b42789309237bd3fde99
#
_entry.id   e5249b6116e8b42789309237bd3fde99
#
_cell.length_a   1.000
_cell.length_b   1.000
_cell.length_c   1.000
_cell.angle_alpha   90.00
_cell.angle_beta   90.00
_cell.angle_gamma   90.00
#
_symmetry.space_group_name_H-M   'P 1'
#
loop_
_entity.id
_entity.type
_entity.pdbx_description
1 polymer ?
#
loop_
_entity_poly.entity_id
_entity_poly.type
_entity_poly.pdbx_seq_one_letter_code
_entity_poly.pdbx_strand_id
1 'polypeptide(L)'
;MEDKLVTLAILTYAKAQILKNVLEAEGIEAYIHNVNLIQPVISSGVRVRIKESDLPHALQIIESSTWLAEDIVKEQEESNKERNKQKKVLIPVDFSDYSLKACQFGFSFAKSINAEVILLHAYFSPIYVPTIPYGTENFNFQIEREDSIKSMIETVHKELNKLSDTIKKKVENGEFPNIKYTCILRDGIPEEEILRYAKEYKPQIIIMGTRGRSQKDIDLIGSVTAEVIERSKTFVYAIPEHTPLKTFNDIKKVAFVTNFDQRDLIAFDTLITAFKSFYFAISFIHLSTENDAWNEIKLAGIKDYFQKQYPQLELDYNVIKEDNILNNLDK
;
A
#
# COMPACT_ATOMS: atom_id res chain seq x y z
N MET A 1 -19.36 3.02 43.14
CA MET A 1 -18.91 3.68 41.90
C MET A 1 -18.15 2.65 41.12
N GLU A 2 -18.57 2.31 39.90
CA GLU A 2 -17.76 1.42 39.05
C GLU A 2 -16.53 2.18 38.62
N ASP A 3 -15.34 1.69 38.95
CA ASP A 3 -14.09 2.27 38.55
C ASP A 3 -13.96 2.20 37.02
N LYS A 4 -13.82 3.36 36.39
CA LYS A 4 -13.74 3.52 34.94
C LYS A 4 -12.41 2.94 34.45
N LEU A 5 -12.46 2.12 33.38
CA LEU A 5 -11.25 1.63 32.74
C LEU A 5 -10.64 2.69 31.81
N VAL A 6 -9.39 3.04 32.06
CA VAL A 6 -8.60 3.97 31.26
C VAL A 6 -7.52 3.24 30.46
N THR A 7 -7.11 3.76 29.31
CA THR A 7 -6.00 3.21 28.53
C THR A 7 -4.69 3.74 29.05
N LEU A 8 -3.86 2.85 29.58
CA LEU A 8 -2.54 3.15 30.12
C LEU A 8 -1.48 3.24 29.02
N ALA A 9 -1.50 2.27 28.09
CA ALA A 9 -0.52 2.21 27.00
C ALA A 9 -1.10 1.52 25.76
N ILE A 10 -0.50 1.81 24.60
CA ILE A 10 -0.78 1.12 23.33
C ILE A 10 0.55 0.52 22.87
N LEU A 11 0.64 -0.79 22.84
CA LEU A 11 1.89 -1.55 22.65
C LEU A 11 1.70 -2.70 21.65
N THR A 12 2.80 -3.30 21.19
CA THR A 12 2.71 -4.60 20.51
C THR A 12 2.15 -5.66 21.45
N TYR A 13 1.56 -6.73 20.93
CA TYR A 13 0.96 -7.78 21.76
C TYR A 13 1.94 -8.37 22.79
N ALA A 14 3.19 -8.64 22.37
CA ALA A 14 4.22 -9.16 23.27
C ALA A 14 4.54 -8.19 24.42
N LYS A 15 4.71 -6.92 24.13
CA LYS A 15 4.97 -5.86 25.13
C LYS A 15 3.76 -5.63 26.04
N ALA A 16 2.54 -5.69 25.49
CA ALA A 16 1.31 -5.57 26.27
C ALA A 16 1.17 -6.71 27.28
N GLN A 17 1.55 -7.94 26.91
CA GLN A 17 1.59 -9.09 27.82
C GLN A 17 2.64 -8.91 28.94
N ILE A 18 3.82 -8.44 28.60
CA ILE A 18 4.88 -8.18 29.59
C ILE A 18 4.42 -7.09 30.56
N LEU A 19 3.91 -5.96 30.04
CA LEU A 19 3.40 -4.87 30.89
C LEU A 19 2.26 -5.35 31.78
N LYS A 20 1.31 -6.13 31.24
CA LYS A 20 0.24 -6.74 32.04
C LYS A 20 0.80 -7.58 33.19
N ASN A 21 1.75 -8.47 32.93
CA ASN A 21 2.35 -9.31 33.96
C ASN A 21 3.07 -8.49 35.06
N VAL A 22 3.75 -7.42 34.67
CA VAL A 22 4.42 -6.50 35.61
C VAL A 22 3.40 -5.78 36.47
N LEU A 23 2.32 -5.25 35.91
CA LEU A 23 1.26 -4.58 36.66
C LEU A 23 0.53 -5.54 37.62
N GLU A 24 0.23 -6.76 37.16
CA GLU A 24 -0.42 -7.78 37.99
C GLU A 24 0.49 -8.23 39.12
N ALA A 25 1.81 -8.31 38.92
CA ALA A 25 2.77 -8.60 39.98
C ALA A 25 2.82 -7.53 41.10
N GLU A 26 2.53 -6.27 40.71
CA GLU A 26 2.42 -5.12 41.64
C GLU A 26 0.98 -4.90 42.16
N GLY A 27 0.08 -5.86 41.89
CA GLY A 27 -1.29 -5.83 42.38
C GLY A 27 -2.27 -4.97 41.59
N ILE A 28 -1.89 -4.51 40.41
CA ILE A 28 -2.75 -3.72 39.51
C ILE A 28 -3.39 -4.65 38.46
N GLU A 29 -4.71 -4.71 38.47
CA GLU A 29 -5.48 -5.51 37.51
C GLU A 29 -5.46 -4.85 36.11
N ALA A 30 -4.86 -5.54 35.12
CA ALA A 30 -4.67 -5.02 33.77
C ALA A 30 -5.39 -5.86 32.71
N TYR A 31 -6.06 -5.17 31.81
CA TYR A 31 -6.86 -5.77 30.73
C TYR A 31 -6.26 -5.44 29.37
N ILE A 32 -6.16 -6.46 28.51
CA ILE A 32 -5.68 -6.30 27.14
C ILE A 32 -6.89 -6.26 26.20
N HIS A 33 -7.05 -5.16 25.47
CA HIS A 33 -8.11 -4.97 24.49
C HIS A 33 -7.55 -4.87 23.07
N ASN A 34 -8.37 -5.24 22.08
CA ASN A 34 -8.04 -5.26 20.64
C ASN A 34 -7.00 -6.33 20.26
N VAL A 35 -7.11 -7.51 20.84
CA VAL A 35 -6.42 -8.70 20.34
C VAL A 35 -7.23 -9.26 19.18
N ASN A 36 -6.95 -8.82 17.95
CA ASN A 36 -7.47 -9.50 16.76
C ASN A 36 -6.67 -10.79 16.57
N LEU A 37 -7.22 -11.92 17.01
CA LEU A 37 -6.62 -13.26 16.96
C LEU A 37 -6.42 -13.81 15.53
N ILE A 38 -6.89 -13.12 14.50
CA ILE A 38 -6.92 -13.66 13.13
C ILE A 38 -5.94 -12.97 12.16
N GLN A 39 -5.49 -11.74 12.45
CA GLN A 39 -4.37 -11.11 11.70
C GLN A 39 -3.71 -10.03 12.56
N PRO A 40 -2.36 -10.00 12.67
CA PRO A 40 -1.67 -8.89 13.30
C PRO A 40 -1.73 -7.66 12.38
N VAL A 41 -2.66 -6.77 12.63
CA VAL A 41 -2.67 -5.43 12.01
C VAL A 41 -1.53 -4.64 12.65
N ILE A 42 -0.49 -4.41 11.89
CA ILE A 42 0.81 -3.84 12.31
C ILE A 42 0.70 -2.37 12.76
N SER A 43 -0.45 -1.70 12.65
CA SER A 43 -0.55 -0.25 12.87
C SER A 43 -1.45 0.21 14.03
N SER A 44 -2.26 -0.63 14.62
CA SER A 44 -3.05 -0.28 15.81
C SER A 44 -2.67 -1.19 16.97
N GLY A 45 -1.68 -0.77 17.76
CA GLY A 45 -1.20 -1.54 18.91
C GLY A 45 -2.32 -2.01 19.85
N VAL A 46 -2.02 -3.01 20.62
CA VAL A 46 -2.89 -3.58 21.65
C VAL A 46 -2.99 -2.60 22.81
N ARG A 47 -4.20 -2.31 23.27
CA ARG A 47 -4.43 -1.39 24.39
C ARG A 47 -4.37 -2.13 25.72
N VAL A 48 -3.50 -1.69 26.60
CA VAL A 48 -3.48 -2.10 27.99
C VAL A 48 -4.33 -1.11 28.79
N ARG A 49 -5.37 -1.60 29.46
CA ARG A 49 -6.32 -0.81 30.24
C ARG A 49 -6.26 -1.23 31.71
N ILE A 50 -6.38 -0.25 32.59
CA ILE A 50 -6.43 -0.42 34.03
C ILE A 50 -7.58 0.39 34.63
N LYS A 51 -7.88 0.19 35.90
CA LYS A 51 -8.80 1.06 36.64
C LYS A 51 -8.20 2.45 36.79
N GLU A 52 -9.02 3.48 36.71
CA GLU A 52 -8.60 4.88 36.83
C GLU A 52 -7.95 5.18 38.19
N SER A 53 -8.40 4.50 39.25
CA SER A 53 -7.83 4.57 40.61
C SER A 53 -6.35 4.14 40.65
N ASP A 54 -5.94 3.22 39.80
CA ASP A 54 -4.61 2.61 39.80
C ASP A 54 -3.62 3.38 38.91
N LEU A 55 -4.12 4.39 38.16
CA LEU A 55 -3.32 5.13 37.17
C LEU A 55 -2.03 5.76 37.76
N PRO A 56 -2.05 6.43 38.96
CA PRO A 56 -0.83 7.02 39.53
C PRO A 56 0.25 5.97 39.84
N HIS A 57 -0.17 4.81 40.40
CA HIS A 57 0.74 3.73 40.72
C HIS A 57 1.30 3.03 39.46
N ALA A 58 0.45 2.79 38.47
CA ALA A 58 0.86 2.23 37.18
C ALA A 58 1.87 3.12 36.45
N LEU A 59 1.73 4.45 36.51
CA LEU A 59 2.68 5.37 35.90
C LEU A 59 4.05 5.32 36.59
N GLN A 60 4.09 5.20 37.92
CA GLN A 60 5.35 5.01 38.65
C GLN A 60 6.08 3.72 38.25
N ILE A 61 5.32 2.62 38.05
CA ILE A 61 5.89 1.35 37.58
C ILE A 61 6.48 1.51 36.16
N ILE A 62 5.78 2.20 35.26
CA ILE A 62 6.27 2.45 33.90
C ILE A 62 7.53 3.31 33.93
N GLU A 63 7.56 4.39 34.72
CA GLU A 63 8.71 5.29 34.84
C GLU A 63 9.94 4.60 35.46
N SER A 64 9.73 3.66 36.37
CA SER A 64 10.83 2.87 36.97
C SER A 64 11.32 1.73 36.04
N SER A 65 10.59 1.42 34.96
CA SER A 65 10.87 0.30 34.06
C SER A 65 11.80 0.73 32.93
N THR A 66 13.11 0.58 33.11
CA THR A 66 14.16 0.96 32.14
C THR A 66 13.98 0.33 30.75
N TRP A 67 13.45 -0.92 30.67
CA TRP A 67 13.21 -1.60 29.41
C TRP A 67 12.08 -0.97 28.56
N LEU A 68 11.10 -0.33 29.20
CA LEU A 68 10.05 0.43 28.50
C LEU A 68 10.59 1.76 27.97
N ALA A 69 11.47 2.43 28.74
CA ALA A 69 12.07 3.69 28.33
C ALA A 69 13.05 3.54 27.17
N GLU A 70 13.90 2.51 27.18
CA GLU A 70 14.82 2.23 26.07
C GLU A 70 14.09 1.88 24.75
N ASP A 71 12.97 1.18 24.84
CA ASP A 71 12.19 0.81 23.66
C ASP A 71 11.34 1.97 23.12
N ILE A 72 10.83 2.86 23.98
CA ILE A 72 10.15 4.09 23.54
C ILE A 72 11.14 5.02 22.82
N VAL A 73 12.38 5.11 23.29
CA VAL A 73 13.44 5.88 22.61
C VAL A 73 13.78 5.23 21.26
N LYS A 74 13.91 3.90 21.21
CA LYS A 74 14.15 3.17 19.95
C LYS A 74 13.00 3.30 18.96
N GLU A 75 11.75 3.18 19.42
CA GLU A 75 10.56 3.37 18.55
C GLU A 75 10.44 4.84 18.08
N GLN A 76 10.79 5.81 18.90
CA GLN A 76 10.87 7.21 18.49
C GLN A 76 12.04 7.47 17.53
N GLU A 77 13.19 6.85 17.74
CA GLU A 77 14.31 6.92 16.80
C GLU A 77 14.01 6.18 15.50
N GLU A 78 13.36 5.03 15.53
CA GLU A 78 12.91 4.31 14.34
C GLU A 78 11.81 5.09 13.60
N SER A 79 10.85 5.67 14.30
CA SER A 79 9.83 6.54 13.70
C SER A 79 10.43 7.84 13.12
N ASN A 80 11.45 8.40 13.75
CA ASN A 80 12.20 9.53 13.23
C ASN A 80 13.12 9.13 12.07
N LYS A 81 13.73 7.93 12.10
CA LYS A 81 14.46 7.35 10.97
C LYS A 81 13.53 7.02 9.82
N GLU A 82 12.31 6.54 10.07
CA GLU A 82 11.30 6.32 9.03
C GLU A 82 10.75 7.65 8.47
N ARG A 83 10.58 8.69 9.29
CA ARG A 83 10.23 10.04 8.83
C ARG A 83 11.32 10.68 7.99
N ASN A 84 12.60 10.34 8.23
CA ASN A 84 13.75 10.82 7.46
C ASN A 84 14.10 9.88 6.27
N LYS A 85 13.51 8.71 6.15
CA LYS A 85 13.64 7.88 4.96
C LYS A 85 12.99 8.60 3.79
N GLN A 86 13.76 8.82 2.73
CA GLN A 86 13.25 9.40 1.51
C GLN A 86 12.06 8.59 1.01
N LYS A 87 10.90 9.24 0.87
CA LYS A 87 9.69 8.60 0.37
C LYS A 87 9.94 8.06 -1.02
N LYS A 88 9.32 6.93 -1.35
CA LYS A 88 9.48 6.24 -2.64
C LYS A 88 8.13 6.01 -3.31
N VAL A 89 8.11 6.18 -4.61
CA VAL A 89 7.01 5.77 -5.50
C VAL A 89 7.53 4.63 -6.35
N LEU A 90 6.90 3.46 -6.29
CA LEU A 90 7.27 2.31 -7.10
C LEU A 90 6.44 2.28 -8.39
N ILE A 91 7.12 2.18 -9.52
CA ILE A 91 6.49 2.09 -10.84
C ILE A 91 7.03 0.83 -11.53
N PRO A 92 6.28 -0.26 -11.53
CA PRO A 92 6.58 -1.41 -12.37
C PRO A 92 6.48 -1.03 -13.85
N VAL A 93 7.47 -1.43 -14.64
CA VAL A 93 7.54 -1.10 -16.07
C VAL A 93 7.79 -2.35 -16.91
N ASP A 94 7.09 -2.44 -18.04
CA ASP A 94 7.23 -3.50 -19.04
C ASP A 94 7.58 -2.95 -20.43
N PHE A 95 8.01 -1.68 -20.48
CA PHE A 95 8.38 -0.94 -21.68
C PHE A 95 7.22 -0.70 -22.66
N SER A 96 5.98 -0.87 -22.24
CA SER A 96 4.78 -0.51 -22.99
C SER A 96 4.43 0.97 -22.84
N ASP A 97 3.56 1.47 -23.70
CA ASP A 97 3.01 2.83 -23.58
C ASP A 97 2.19 2.99 -22.29
N TYR A 98 1.57 1.91 -21.81
CA TYR A 98 0.86 1.88 -20.52
C TYR A 98 1.79 2.16 -19.35
N SER A 99 2.96 1.51 -19.34
CA SER A 99 3.95 1.75 -18.29
C SER A 99 4.57 3.14 -18.39
N LEU A 100 4.72 3.71 -19.61
CA LEU A 100 5.15 5.09 -19.77
C LEU A 100 4.11 6.08 -19.26
N LYS A 101 2.81 5.79 -19.44
CA LYS A 101 1.73 6.60 -18.84
C LYS A 101 1.73 6.50 -17.32
N ALA A 102 1.97 5.30 -16.75
CA ALA A 102 2.18 5.12 -15.33
C ALA A 102 3.38 5.95 -14.81
N CYS A 103 4.47 6.05 -15.58
CA CYS A 103 5.58 6.94 -15.27
C CYS A 103 5.14 8.41 -15.19
N GLN A 104 4.33 8.90 -16.12
CA GLN A 104 3.83 10.27 -16.09
C GLN A 104 3.10 10.61 -14.79
N PHE A 105 2.17 9.73 -14.38
CA PHE A 105 1.46 9.87 -13.11
C PHE A 105 2.39 9.75 -11.90
N GLY A 106 3.27 8.75 -11.92
CA GLY A 106 4.17 8.48 -10.82
C GLY A 106 5.17 9.60 -10.57
N PHE A 107 5.72 10.20 -11.61
CA PHE A 107 6.61 11.34 -11.47
C PHE A 107 5.86 12.58 -10.94
N SER A 108 4.64 12.85 -11.44
CA SER A 108 3.80 13.92 -10.91
C SER A 108 3.47 13.73 -9.44
N PHE A 109 3.06 12.52 -9.04
CA PHE A 109 2.77 12.18 -7.65
C PHE A 109 4.01 12.31 -6.76
N ALA A 110 5.15 11.76 -7.19
CA ALA A 110 6.40 11.81 -6.45
C ALA A 110 6.84 13.26 -6.18
N LYS A 111 6.65 14.17 -7.15
CA LYS A 111 6.91 15.61 -6.96
C LYS A 111 6.04 16.19 -5.84
N SER A 112 4.74 15.87 -5.83
CA SER A 112 3.79 16.45 -4.85
C SER A 112 4.06 16.02 -3.41
N ILE A 113 4.65 14.84 -3.21
CA ILE A 113 4.97 14.30 -1.87
C ILE A 113 6.47 14.34 -1.52
N ASN A 114 7.29 14.97 -2.39
CA ASN A 114 8.75 15.02 -2.29
C ASN A 114 9.39 13.62 -2.15
N ALA A 115 9.04 12.72 -3.08
CA ALA A 115 9.54 11.35 -3.13
C ALA A 115 10.50 11.13 -4.30
N GLU A 116 11.31 10.07 -4.22
CA GLU A 116 12.03 9.51 -5.37
C GLU A 116 11.17 8.46 -6.10
N VAL A 117 11.44 8.26 -7.38
CA VAL A 117 10.79 7.23 -8.20
C VAL A 117 11.71 6.03 -8.35
N ILE A 118 11.14 4.84 -8.19
CA ILE A 118 11.77 3.57 -8.49
C ILE A 118 11.06 2.94 -9.69
N LEU A 119 11.76 2.82 -10.79
CA LEU A 119 11.30 2.09 -11.97
C LEU A 119 11.79 0.66 -11.84
N LEU A 120 10.88 -0.29 -11.69
CA LEU A 120 11.20 -1.70 -11.52
C LEU A 120 10.75 -2.49 -12.74
N HIS A 121 11.69 -3.14 -13.42
CA HIS A 121 11.39 -4.16 -14.42
C HIS A 121 11.76 -5.51 -13.89
N ALA A 122 10.80 -6.45 -13.92
CA ALA A 122 11.03 -7.84 -13.61
C ALA A 122 11.05 -8.65 -14.90
N TYR A 123 12.05 -9.49 -15.05
CA TYR A 123 12.19 -10.41 -16.16
C TYR A 123 12.37 -11.82 -15.65
N PHE A 124 11.80 -12.78 -16.34
CA PHE A 124 11.92 -14.19 -15.97
C PHE A 124 12.97 -14.88 -16.81
N SER A 125 14.06 -15.29 -16.17
CA SER A 125 15.08 -16.15 -16.78
C SER A 125 14.74 -17.61 -16.48
N PRO A 126 14.31 -18.40 -17.46
CA PRO A 126 13.98 -19.82 -17.22
C PRO A 126 15.27 -20.60 -16.99
N ILE A 127 15.72 -20.65 -15.75
CA ILE A 127 16.78 -21.58 -15.33
C ILE A 127 16.15 -22.96 -15.20
N TYR A 128 15.99 -23.65 -16.30
CA TYR A 128 15.66 -25.07 -16.27
C TYR A 128 16.97 -25.82 -16.07
N VAL A 129 17.19 -26.38 -14.90
CA VAL A 129 18.27 -27.35 -14.66
C VAL A 129 17.71 -28.72 -15.06
N PRO A 130 18.05 -29.27 -16.24
CA PRO A 130 17.65 -30.61 -16.55
C PRO A 130 18.50 -31.54 -15.68
N THR A 131 17.87 -32.29 -14.80
CA THR A 131 18.44 -33.51 -14.23
C THR A 131 18.47 -34.56 -15.35
N ILE A 132 19.49 -34.53 -16.22
CA ILE A 132 19.71 -35.58 -17.20
C ILE A 132 20.82 -36.46 -16.67
N PRO A 133 20.62 -37.79 -16.63
CA PRO A 133 21.69 -38.73 -16.27
C PRO A 133 22.78 -38.75 -17.36
N TYR A 134 24.00 -38.65 -16.94
CA TYR A 134 25.28 -38.90 -17.64
C TYR A 134 25.22 -39.20 -19.15
N GLY A 135 25.71 -38.24 -19.96
CA GLY A 135 26.05 -38.44 -21.36
C GLY A 135 26.73 -37.19 -21.94
N THR A 136 27.80 -37.37 -22.70
CA THR A 136 28.76 -36.37 -23.19
C THR A 136 28.21 -35.36 -24.23
N GLU A 137 26.96 -35.40 -24.59
CA GLU A 137 26.34 -34.49 -25.59
C GLU A 137 25.80 -33.19 -25.02
N ASN A 138 25.89 -32.97 -23.71
CA ASN A 138 25.21 -31.86 -23.02
C ASN A 138 25.99 -30.53 -23.01
N PHE A 139 27.24 -30.49 -23.42
CA PHE A 139 28.05 -29.27 -23.39
C PHE A 139 27.59 -28.18 -24.36
N ASN A 140 27.14 -28.56 -25.54
CA ASN A 140 26.64 -27.60 -26.54
C ASN A 140 25.30 -26.96 -26.12
N PHE A 141 24.39 -27.72 -25.49
CA PHE A 141 23.14 -27.20 -24.98
C PHE A 141 23.29 -26.19 -23.83
N GLN A 142 24.34 -26.33 -23.01
CA GLN A 142 24.60 -25.37 -21.94
C GLN A 142 25.17 -24.05 -22.49
N ILE A 143 26.04 -24.09 -23.47
CA ILE A 143 26.61 -22.90 -24.09
C ILE A 143 25.57 -22.10 -24.87
N GLU A 144 24.73 -22.75 -25.67
CA GLU A 144 23.62 -22.07 -26.39
C GLU A 144 22.61 -21.44 -25.44
N ARG A 145 22.40 -22.00 -24.25
CA ARG A 145 21.54 -21.46 -23.21
C ARG A 145 22.14 -20.25 -22.49
N GLU A 146 23.40 -20.31 -22.15
CA GLU A 146 24.11 -19.19 -21.53
C GLU A 146 24.15 -17.98 -22.46
N ASP A 147 24.36 -18.18 -23.75
CA ASP A 147 24.32 -17.12 -24.76
C ASP A 147 22.90 -16.58 -24.96
N SER A 148 21.88 -17.42 -24.89
CA SER A 148 20.48 -17.00 -24.95
C SER A 148 20.07 -16.15 -23.74
N ILE A 149 20.49 -16.54 -22.53
CA ILE A 149 20.25 -15.77 -21.30
C ILE A 149 20.99 -14.44 -21.34
N LYS A 150 22.25 -14.42 -21.76
CA LYS A 150 23.04 -13.19 -21.92
C LYS A 150 22.38 -12.24 -22.91
N SER A 151 21.99 -12.74 -24.07
CA SER A 151 21.28 -11.95 -25.08
C SER A 151 19.95 -11.37 -24.59
N MET A 152 19.21 -12.13 -23.78
CA MET A 152 17.97 -11.65 -23.14
C MET A 152 18.26 -10.53 -22.14
N ILE A 153 19.26 -10.71 -21.27
CA ILE A 153 19.66 -9.70 -20.28
C ILE A 153 20.14 -8.43 -21.00
N GLU A 154 20.95 -8.55 -22.05
CA GLU A 154 21.37 -7.40 -22.85
C GLU A 154 20.21 -6.67 -23.50
N THR A 155 19.22 -7.41 -23.97
CA THR A 155 17.99 -6.83 -24.55
C THR A 155 17.20 -6.06 -23.50
N VAL A 156 17.03 -6.61 -22.30
CA VAL A 156 16.34 -5.97 -21.17
C VAL A 156 17.07 -4.68 -20.76
N HIS A 157 18.40 -4.74 -20.64
CA HIS A 157 19.22 -3.55 -20.36
C HIS A 157 19.07 -2.47 -21.43
N LYS A 158 19.04 -2.86 -22.71
CA LYS A 158 18.85 -1.94 -23.82
C LYS A 158 17.49 -1.25 -23.78
N GLU A 159 16.42 -2.00 -23.48
CA GLU A 159 15.07 -1.44 -23.34
C GLU A 159 14.97 -0.51 -22.11
N LEU A 160 15.61 -0.87 -21.00
CA LEU A 160 15.63 -0.01 -19.81
C LEU A 160 16.39 1.30 -20.06
N ASN A 161 17.51 1.24 -20.80
CA ASN A 161 18.25 2.43 -21.20
C ASN A 161 17.41 3.33 -22.13
N LYS A 162 16.69 2.76 -23.10
CA LYS A 162 15.78 3.51 -23.97
C LYS A 162 14.67 4.20 -23.17
N LEU A 163 14.09 3.48 -22.17
CA LEU A 163 13.09 4.08 -21.29
C LEU A 163 13.70 5.25 -20.51
N SER A 164 14.89 5.06 -19.92
CA SER A 164 15.60 6.13 -19.21
C SER A 164 15.86 7.34 -20.08
N ASP A 165 16.30 7.14 -21.33
CA ASP A 165 16.53 8.24 -22.27
C ASP A 165 15.22 8.93 -22.69
N THR A 166 14.13 8.17 -22.83
CA THR A 166 12.79 8.73 -23.08
C THR A 166 12.34 9.61 -21.91
N ILE A 167 12.54 9.13 -20.69
CA ILE A 167 12.20 9.89 -19.47
C ILE A 167 13.05 11.16 -19.38
N LYS A 168 14.36 11.11 -19.65
CA LYS A 168 15.24 12.28 -19.65
C LYS A 168 14.74 13.33 -20.64
N LYS A 169 14.42 12.94 -21.87
CA LYS A 169 13.86 13.85 -22.88
C LYS A 169 12.55 14.48 -22.42
N LYS A 170 11.66 13.70 -21.77
CA LYS A 170 10.40 14.22 -21.23
C LYS A 170 10.60 15.18 -20.06
N VAL A 171 11.65 14.98 -19.25
CA VAL A 171 12.05 15.94 -18.22
C VAL A 171 12.61 17.22 -18.83
N GLU A 172 13.48 17.12 -19.84
CA GLU A 172 14.05 18.26 -20.55
C GLU A 172 12.98 19.11 -21.25
N ASN A 173 11.97 18.47 -21.83
CA ASN A 173 10.83 19.12 -22.47
C ASN A 173 9.78 19.67 -21.48
N GLY A 174 9.95 19.46 -20.17
CA GLY A 174 9.01 19.89 -19.14
C GLY A 174 7.73 19.05 -19.04
N GLU A 175 7.65 17.92 -19.75
CA GLU A 175 6.52 17.00 -19.67
C GLU A 175 6.52 16.23 -18.34
N PHE A 176 7.71 15.84 -17.86
CA PHE A 176 7.90 15.19 -16.55
C PHE A 176 8.63 16.16 -15.60
N PRO A 177 8.29 16.13 -14.30
CA PRO A 177 9.04 16.90 -13.32
C PRO A 177 10.45 16.34 -13.14
N ASN A 178 11.42 17.23 -12.91
CA ASN A 178 12.79 16.84 -12.62
C ASN A 178 12.87 16.35 -11.16
N ILE A 179 12.88 15.05 -10.98
CA ILE A 179 13.00 14.36 -9.68
C ILE A 179 13.97 13.21 -9.80
N LYS A 180 14.53 12.81 -8.66
CA LYS A 180 15.43 11.66 -8.60
C LYS A 180 14.67 10.38 -8.92
N TYR A 181 15.21 9.57 -9.82
CA TYR A 181 14.69 8.22 -10.09
C TYR A 181 15.81 7.20 -10.21
N THR A 182 15.48 5.94 -9.97
CA THR A 182 16.39 4.80 -10.09
C THR A 182 15.71 3.68 -10.85
N CYS A 183 16.43 3.08 -11.79
CA CYS A 183 15.97 1.92 -12.53
C CYS A 183 16.52 0.64 -11.89
N ILE A 184 15.66 -0.33 -11.65
CA ILE A 184 15.99 -1.61 -11.01
C ILE A 184 15.52 -2.75 -11.90
N LEU A 185 16.42 -3.72 -12.10
CA LEU A 185 16.12 -5.00 -12.73
C LEU A 185 16.02 -6.09 -11.66
N ARG A 186 15.03 -6.94 -11.77
CA ARG A 186 14.83 -8.12 -10.92
C ARG A 186 14.62 -9.35 -11.79
N ASP A 187 15.31 -10.43 -11.45
CA ASP A 187 15.06 -11.74 -12.06
C ASP A 187 14.00 -12.48 -11.24
N GLY A 188 12.90 -12.83 -11.87
CA GLY A 188 11.78 -13.53 -11.24
C GLY A 188 10.43 -13.22 -11.87
N ILE A 189 9.40 -13.81 -11.30
CA ILE A 189 8.01 -13.61 -11.72
C ILE A 189 7.60 -12.16 -11.39
N PRO A 190 7.09 -11.37 -12.36
CA PRO A 190 6.88 -9.94 -12.19
C PRO A 190 6.08 -9.55 -10.96
N GLU A 191 4.92 -10.15 -10.72
CA GLU A 191 4.07 -9.87 -9.57
C GLU A 191 4.77 -10.18 -8.25
N GLU A 192 5.51 -11.28 -8.18
CA GLU A 192 6.26 -11.66 -6.97
C GLU A 192 7.40 -10.66 -6.66
N GLU A 193 8.14 -10.24 -7.69
CA GLU A 193 9.22 -9.27 -7.52
C GLU A 193 8.71 -7.87 -7.13
N ILE A 194 7.57 -7.44 -7.69
CA ILE A 194 6.92 -6.19 -7.32
C ILE A 194 6.49 -6.23 -5.85
N LEU A 195 5.81 -7.31 -5.44
CA LEU A 195 5.34 -7.49 -4.07
C LEU A 195 6.49 -7.64 -3.08
N ARG A 196 7.56 -8.36 -3.46
CA ARG A 196 8.77 -8.51 -2.64
C ARG A 196 9.46 -7.16 -2.44
N TYR A 197 9.62 -6.38 -3.50
CA TYR A 197 10.19 -5.04 -3.42
C TYR A 197 9.34 -4.11 -2.54
N ALA A 198 8.03 -4.14 -2.72
CA ALA A 198 7.10 -3.33 -1.92
C ALA A 198 7.16 -3.68 -0.43
N LYS A 199 7.27 -4.96 -0.08
CA LYS A 199 7.43 -5.43 1.30
C LYS A 199 8.76 -4.98 1.92
N GLU A 200 9.86 -5.07 1.14
CA GLU A 200 11.24 -4.76 1.59
C GLU A 200 11.45 -3.25 1.76
N TYR A 201 11.03 -2.45 0.79
CA TYR A 201 11.34 -1.02 0.72
C TYR A 201 10.19 -0.09 1.11
N LYS A 202 8.98 -0.62 1.32
CA LYS A 202 7.78 0.09 1.80
C LYS A 202 7.53 1.40 1.04
N PRO A 203 7.32 1.39 -0.29
CA PRO A 203 6.98 2.60 -1.03
C PRO A 203 5.64 3.15 -0.55
N GLN A 204 5.42 4.45 -0.75
CA GLN A 204 4.15 5.11 -0.41
C GLN A 204 2.99 4.60 -1.27
N ILE A 205 3.30 4.25 -2.52
CA ILE A 205 2.33 3.79 -3.52
C ILE A 205 3.04 3.00 -4.60
N ILE A 206 2.32 2.06 -5.21
CA ILE A 206 2.68 1.40 -6.46
C ILE A 206 1.80 2.00 -7.55
N ILE A 207 2.39 2.51 -8.62
CA ILE A 207 1.66 3.08 -9.76
C ILE A 207 1.99 2.25 -10.99
N MET A 208 0.97 1.65 -11.62
CA MET A 208 1.18 0.77 -12.76
C MET A 208 0.05 0.89 -13.79
N GLY A 209 0.32 0.49 -15.03
CA GLY A 209 -0.72 0.41 -16.05
C GLY A 209 -1.69 -0.73 -15.75
N THR A 210 -2.95 -0.60 -16.17
CA THR A 210 -3.90 -1.71 -16.05
C THR A 210 -3.56 -2.87 -16.97
N ARG A 211 -2.81 -2.64 -18.06
CA ARG A 211 -2.39 -3.65 -19.03
C ARG A 211 -0.89 -3.57 -19.27
N GLY A 212 -0.34 -4.59 -19.86
CA GLY A 212 1.04 -4.68 -20.28
C GLY A 212 1.17 -5.04 -21.77
N ARG A 213 2.40 -5.31 -22.20
CA ARG A 213 2.80 -5.53 -23.60
C ARG A 213 2.13 -6.77 -24.25
N SER A 214 1.68 -7.72 -23.46
CA SER A 214 1.29 -9.07 -23.94
C SER A 214 -0.21 -9.29 -24.07
N GLN A 215 -1.06 -8.31 -23.77
CA GLN A 215 -2.50 -8.56 -23.65
C GLN A 215 -3.30 -8.20 -24.88
N LYS A 216 -4.13 -9.16 -25.27
CA LYS A 216 -5.17 -9.02 -26.30
C LYS A 216 -6.41 -8.35 -25.68
N ASP A 217 -7.18 -7.68 -26.52
CA ASP A 217 -8.24 -6.69 -26.25
C ASP A 217 -9.41 -7.09 -25.32
N ILE A 218 -9.43 -8.28 -24.74
CA ILE A 218 -10.60 -8.82 -24.03
C ILE A 218 -10.56 -8.54 -22.52
N ASP A 219 -9.38 -8.46 -21.92
CA ASP A 219 -9.25 -8.30 -20.47
C ASP A 219 -9.13 -6.83 -20.07
N LEU A 220 -9.98 -6.37 -19.15
CA LEU A 220 -9.98 -5.01 -18.63
C LEU A 220 -8.71 -4.71 -17.82
N ILE A 221 -8.14 -5.73 -17.17
CA ILE A 221 -6.96 -5.61 -16.33
C ILE A 221 -6.00 -6.78 -16.55
N GLY A 222 -4.69 -6.51 -16.57
CA GLY A 222 -3.66 -7.52 -16.74
C GLY A 222 -3.44 -8.42 -15.53
N SER A 223 -3.03 -9.65 -15.76
CA SER A 223 -2.79 -10.63 -14.69
C SER A 223 -1.82 -10.12 -13.62
N VAL A 224 -0.69 -9.53 -14.01
CA VAL A 224 0.29 -8.95 -13.09
C VAL A 224 -0.35 -7.83 -12.25
N THR A 225 -1.12 -6.94 -12.88
CA THR A 225 -1.77 -5.84 -12.17
C THR A 225 -2.84 -6.33 -11.22
N ALA A 226 -3.67 -7.29 -11.65
CA ALA A 226 -4.69 -7.90 -10.80
C ALA A 226 -4.07 -8.58 -9.57
N GLU A 227 -3.04 -9.38 -9.76
CA GLU A 227 -2.32 -10.07 -8.69
C GLU A 227 -1.67 -9.09 -7.69
N VAL A 228 -1.06 -8.01 -8.21
CA VAL A 228 -0.47 -6.96 -7.34
C VAL A 228 -1.54 -6.23 -6.56
N ILE A 229 -2.70 -5.90 -7.14
CA ILE A 229 -3.82 -5.26 -6.43
C ILE A 229 -4.33 -6.18 -5.31
N GLU A 230 -4.53 -7.46 -5.60
CA GLU A 230 -5.09 -8.42 -4.66
C GLU A 230 -4.17 -8.66 -3.45
N ARG A 231 -2.86 -8.77 -3.68
CA ARG A 231 -1.90 -9.22 -2.67
C ARG A 231 -1.09 -8.11 -2.01
N SER A 232 -1.11 -6.90 -2.57
CA SER A 232 -0.33 -5.78 -2.04
C SER A 232 -0.89 -5.27 -0.73
N LYS A 233 0.01 -4.93 0.21
CA LYS A 233 -0.29 -4.13 1.41
C LYS A 233 -0.02 -2.64 1.22
N THR A 234 0.57 -2.27 0.09
CA THR A 234 0.81 -0.90 -0.33
C THR A 234 -0.31 -0.48 -1.26
N PHE A 235 -0.73 0.78 -1.23
CA PHE A 235 -1.69 1.29 -2.22
C PHE A 235 -1.21 1.02 -3.63
N VAL A 236 -2.11 0.53 -4.46
CA VAL A 236 -1.88 0.31 -5.89
C VAL A 236 -2.79 1.26 -6.67
N TYR A 237 -2.19 2.09 -7.50
CA TYR A 237 -2.92 2.93 -8.44
C TYR A 237 -2.74 2.37 -9.86
N ALA A 238 -3.79 1.74 -10.35
CA ALA A 238 -3.82 1.17 -11.70
C ALA A 238 -4.38 2.19 -12.69
N ILE A 239 -3.60 2.51 -13.72
CA ILE A 239 -3.92 3.57 -14.70
C ILE A 239 -4.47 2.93 -15.97
N PRO A 240 -5.74 3.21 -16.34
CA PRO A 240 -6.34 2.73 -17.58
C PRO A 240 -5.66 3.37 -18.81
N GLU A 241 -5.68 2.64 -19.93
CA GLU A 241 -5.11 3.09 -21.21
C GLU A 241 -5.67 4.42 -21.66
N HIS A 242 -6.99 4.50 -21.66
CA HIS A 242 -7.71 5.65 -22.25
C HIS A 242 -8.07 6.74 -21.22
N THR A 243 -7.37 6.77 -20.06
CA THR A 243 -7.65 7.85 -19.11
C THR A 243 -7.29 9.22 -19.71
N PRO A 244 -8.20 10.21 -19.69
CA PRO A 244 -7.91 11.56 -20.12
C PRO A 244 -7.01 12.31 -19.13
N LEU A 245 -6.91 11.81 -17.90
CA LEU A 245 -6.12 12.41 -16.82
C LEU A 245 -4.63 12.33 -17.14
N LYS A 246 -3.89 13.36 -16.77
CA LYS A 246 -2.42 13.43 -16.92
C LYS A 246 -1.70 13.35 -15.57
N THR A 247 -2.33 13.85 -14.53
CA THR A 247 -1.75 13.95 -13.19
C THR A 247 -2.80 13.66 -12.13
N PHE A 248 -2.37 13.43 -10.89
CA PHE A 248 -3.29 13.30 -9.75
C PHE A 248 -4.10 14.58 -9.48
N ASN A 249 -3.59 15.76 -9.85
CA ASN A 249 -4.32 17.03 -9.67
C ASN A 249 -5.54 17.15 -10.60
N ASP A 250 -5.61 16.34 -11.64
CA ASP A 250 -6.75 16.31 -12.57
C ASP A 250 -7.93 15.54 -11.98
N ILE A 251 -7.69 14.75 -10.93
CA ILE A 251 -8.73 13.99 -10.23
C ILE A 251 -9.58 14.96 -9.42
N LYS A 252 -10.85 15.08 -9.78
CA LYS A 252 -11.82 15.95 -9.08
C LYS A 252 -12.70 15.20 -8.11
N LYS A 253 -12.98 13.93 -8.40
CA LYS A 253 -13.86 13.07 -7.59
C LYS A 253 -13.30 11.67 -7.51
N VAL A 254 -13.38 11.07 -6.34
CA VAL A 254 -12.99 9.67 -6.07
C VAL A 254 -14.22 8.91 -5.59
N ALA A 255 -14.54 7.81 -6.26
CA ALA A 255 -15.55 6.87 -5.80
C ALA A 255 -14.90 5.86 -4.85
N PHE A 256 -15.40 5.80 -3.62
CA PHE A 256 -14.93 4.85 -2.61
C PHE A 256 -16.01 3.78 -2.41
N VAL A 257 -15.79 2.59 -2.99
CA VAL A 257 -16.70 1.46 -2.85
C VAL A 257 -16.49 0.81 -1.49
N THR A 258 -17.56 0.64 -0.71
CA THR A 258 -17.44 0.23 0.69
C THR A 258 -18.70 -0.47 1.19
N ASN A 259 -18.52 -1.44 2.10
CA ASN A 259 -19.56 -2.01 2.93
C ASN A 259 -19.62 -1.35 4.30
N PHE A 260 -18.83 -0.32 4.54
CA PHE A 260 -18.71 0.39 5.81
C PHE A 260 -18.33 -0.54 6.97
N ASP A 261 -17.51 -1.53 6.72
CA ASP A 261 -16.92 -2.34 7.77
C ASP A 261 -15.67 -1.65 8.38
N GLN A 262 -15.15 -2.21 9.44
CA GLN A 262 -14.01 -1.62 10.15
C GLN A 262 -12.75 -1.54 9.25
N ARG A 263 -12.58 -2.46 8.32
CA ARG A 263 -11.43 -2.49 7.39
C ARG A 263 -11.53 -1.35 6.40
N ASP A 264 -12.73 -1.09 5.90
CA ASP A 264 -13.00 0.00 4.97
C ASP A 264 -12.73 1.36 5.64
N LEU A 265 -13.12 1.53 6.91
CA LEU A 265 -12.83 2.76 7.67
C LEU A 265 -11.32 3.00 7.82
N ILE A 266 -10.54 1.94 8.12
CA ILE A 266 -9.09 2.02 8.20
C ILE A 266 -8.48 2.32 6.83
N ALA A 267 -8.96 1.68 5.78
CA ALA A 267 -8.52 1.92 4.41
C ALA A 267 -8.80 3.37 3.98
N PHE A 268 -9.96 3.90 4.34
CA PHE A 268 -10.32 5.29 4.08
C PHE A 268 -9.40 6.27 4.80
N ASP A 269 -9.17 6.11 6.10
CA ASP A 269 -8.25 6.96 6.88
C ASP A 269 -6.83 6.93 6.29
N THR A 270 -6.37 5.76 5.90
CA THR A 270 -5.07 5.58 5.26
C THR A 270 -5.02 6.28 3.88
N LEU A 271 -6.11 6.19 3.10
CA LEU A 271 -6.25 6.89 1.82
C LEU A 271 -6.15 8.42 2.01
N ILE A 272 -6.93 8.98 2.92
CA ILE A 272 -6.93 10.43 3.19
C ILE A 272 -5.56 10.92 3.66
N THR A 273 -4.90 10.12 4.51
CA THR A 273 -3.55 10.44 4.99
C THR A 273 -2.52 10.41 3.86
N ALA A 274 -2.59 9.42 2.97
CA ALA A 274 -1.67 9.29 1.84
C ALA A 274 -1.85 10.41 0.81
N PHE A 275 -3.09 10.84 0.58
CA PHE A 275 -3.46 11.83 -0.44
C PHE A 275 -3.78 13.21 0.11
N LYS A 276 -3.37 13.53 1.34
CA LYS A 276 -3.64 14.82 2.00
C LYS A 276 -3.18 16.07 1.23
N SER A 277 -2.27 15.91 0.27
CA SER A 277 -1.77 16.98 -0.58
C SER A 277 -2.65 17.23 -1.82
N PHE A 278 -3.72 16.46 -2.00
CA PHE A 278 -4.62 16.55 -3.14
C PHE A 278 -6.02 16.94 -2.69
N TYR A 279 -6.74 17.68 -3.54
CA TYR A 279 -8.11 18.13 -3.28
C TYR A 279 -9.04 17.43 -4.27
N PHE A 280 -9.90 16.56 -3.76
CA PHE A 280 -10.95 15.88 -4.52
C PHE A 280 -12.15 15.63 -3.63
N ALA A 281 -13.33 15.64 -4.23
CA ALA A 281 -14.56 15.19 -3.57
C ALA A 281 -14.56 13.65 -3.50
N ILE A 282 -15.18 13.10 -2.45
CA ILE A 282 -15.29 11.66 -2.27
C ILE A 282 -16.76 11.24 -2.30
N SER A 283 -17.07 10.31 -3.17
CA SER A 283 -18.37 9.67 -3.24
C SER A 283 -18.27 8.27 -2.69
N PHE A 284 -18.84 8.03 -1.51
CA PHE A 284 -19.01 6.68 -0.99
C PHE A 284 -20.07 5.95 -1.79
N ILE A 285 -19.73 4.76 -2.27
CA ILE A 285 -20.64 3.87 -2.99
C ILE A 285 -20.83 2.61 -2.16
N HIS A 286 -22.04 2.41 -1.66
CA HIS A 286 -22.43 1.19 -0.97
C HIS A 286 -23.30 0.32 -1.88
N LEU A 287 -22.87 -0.93 -2.07
CA LEU A 287 -23.62 -1.92 -2.81
C LEU A 287 -24.60 -2.63 -1.86
N SER A 288 -25.90 -2.36 -2.02
CA SER A 288 -26.93 -2.98 -1.18
C SER A 288 -27.67 -4.07 -1.93
N THR A 289 -27.78 -5.23 -1.31
CA THR A 289 -28.59 -6.36 -1.79
C THR A 289 -30.03 -6.28 -1.33
N GLU A 290 -30.31 -5.56 -0.23
CA GLU A 290 -31.65 -5.46 0.39
C GLU A 290 -31.96 -4.04 0.88
N ASN A 291 -33.27 -3.69 0.87
CA ASN A 291 -33.78 -2.49 1.55
C ASN A 291 -33.91 -2.80 3.04
N ASP A 292 -32.82 -2.63 3.78
CA ASP A 292 -32.80 -2.86 5.22
C ASP A 292 -32.78 -1.51 5.98
N ALA A 293 -33.74 -1.32 6.89
CA ALA A 293 -33.78 -0.15 7.78
C ALA A 293 -32.49 0.00 8.60
N TRP A 294 -31.80 -1.10 8.87
CA TRP A 294 -30.50 -1.08 9.53
C TRP A 294 -29.41 -0.40 8.69
N ASN A 295 -29.48 -0.53 7.37
CA ASN A 295 -28.54 0.15 6.47
C ASN A 295 -28.70 1.67 6.52
N GLU A 296 -29.93 2.18 6.65
CA GLU A 296 -30.20 3.62 6.79
C GLU A 296 -29.67 4.17 8.12
N ILE A 297 -29.90 3.46 9.23
CA ILE A 297 -29.41 3.85 10.56
C ILE A 297 -27.88 3.82 10.59
N LYS A 298 -27.24 2.77 10.05
CA LYS A 298 -25.80 2.62 9.94
C LYS A 298 -25.21 3.75 9.09
N LEU A 299 -25.83 4.06 7.95
CA LEU A 299 -25.40 5.12 7.06
C LEU A 299 -25.51 6.50 7.72
N ALA A 300 -26.57 6.77 8.48
CA ALA A 300 -26.71 8.02 9.21
C ALA A 300 -25.62 8.20 10.26
N GLY A 301 -25.29 7.15 11.02
CA GLY A 301 -24.21 7.16 11.99
C GLY A 301 -22.83 7.36 11.35
N ILE A 302 -22.59 6.76 10.19
CA ILE A 302 -21.35 6.88 9.43
C ILE A 302 -21.19 8.32 8.88
N LYS A 303 -22.29 8.91 8.36
CA LYS A 303 -22.28 10.31 7.90
C LYS A 303 -21.89 11.27 9.02
N ASP A 304 -22.54 11.13 10.20
CA ASP A 304 -22.22 11.95 11.38
C ASP A 304 -20.76 11.78 11.83
N TYR A 305 -20.28 10.55 11.85
CA TYR A 305 -18.88 10.24 12.19
C TYR A 305 -17.89 10.92 11.24
N PHE A 306 -18.07 10.74 9.92
CA PHE A 306 -17.14 11.31 8.94
C PHE A 306 -17.23 12.84 8.89
N GLN A 307 -18.41 13.42 9.05
CA GLN A 307 -18.56 14.87 9.08
C GLN A 307 -17.84 15.50 10.28
N LYS A 308 -17.82 14.81 11.41
CA LYS A 308 -17.06 15.24 12.60
C LYS A 308 -15.57 15.03 12.47
N GLN A 309 -15.17 13.88 11.89
CA GLN A 309 -13.77 13.48 11.81
C GLN A 309 -13.01 14.20 10.66
N TYR A 310 -13.70 14.47 9.56
CA TYR A 310 -13.13 15.06 8.34
C TYR A 310 -13.97 16.25 7.83
N PRO A 311 -14.13 17.30 8.62
CA PRO A 311 -15.01 18.44 8.28
C PRO A 311 -14.54 19.20 7.03
N GLN A 312 -13.28 19.01 6.61
CA GLN A 312 -12.68 19.66 5.44
C GLN A 312 -12.93 18.90 4.13
N LEU A 313 -13.48 17.66 4.18
CA LEU A 313 -13.73 16.87 2.99
C LEU A 313 -15.15 17.04 2.49
N GLU A 314 -15.26 17.15 1.16
CA GLU A 314 -16.55 17.06 0.48
C GLU A 314 -16.91 15.59 0.29
N LEU A 315 -17.92 15.14 1.05
CA LEU A 315 -18.34 13.73 1.09
C LEU A 315 -19.77 13.59 0.58
N ASP A 316 -19.94 12.68 -0.37
CA ASP A 316 -21.22 12.28 -0.93
C ASP A 316 -21.45 10.78 -0.66
N TYR A 317 -22.72 10.35 -0.59
CA TYR A 317 -23.08 8.99 -0.19
C TYR A 317 -24.15 8.44 -1.13
N ASN A 318 -23.79 7.40 -1.87
CA ASN A 318 -24.65 6.75 -2.83
C ASN A 318 -24.84 5.28 -2.46
N VAL A 319 -26.10 4.84 -2.42
CA VAL A 319 -26.46 3.44 -2.27
C VAL A 319 -26.89 2.93 -3.64
N ILE A 320 -26.20 1.95 -4.15
CA ILE A 320 -26.49 1.33 -5.47
C ILE A 320 -27.02 -0.07 -5.24
N LYS A 321 -28.17 -0.39 -5.85
CA LYS A 321 -28.68 -1.76 -5.87
C LYS A 321 -27.86 -2.61 -6.85
N GLU A 322 -27.59 -3.84 -6.44
CA GLU A 322 -26.69 -4.78 -7.17
C GLU A 322 -27.11 -4.97 -8.64
N ASP A 323 -28.42 -4.96 -8.94
CA ASP A 323 -28.97 -5.11 -10.29
C ASP A 323 -28.65 -3.93 -11.25
N ASN A 324 -28.11 -2.83 -10.76
CA ASN A 324 -27.90 -1.59 -11.52
C ASN A 324 -26.46 -1.06 -11.52
N ILE A 325 -25.48 -1.87 -11.10
CA ILE A 325 -24.10 -1.43 -10.88
C ILE A 325 -23.50 -0.81 -12.16
N LEU A 326 -23.58 -1.50 -13.30
CA LEU A 326 -23.00 -1.05 -14.57
C LEU A 326 -23.65 0.25 -15.07
N ASN A 327 -24.96 0.40 -14.94
CA ASN A 327 -25.69 1.59 -15.40
C ASN A 327 -25.49 2.83 -14.52
N ASN A 328 -25.04 2.67 -13.27
CA ASN A 328 -24.87 3.75 -12.30
C ASN A 328 -23.41 4.20 -12.14
N LEU A 329 -22.43 3.38 -12.57
CA LEU A 329 -21.01 3.76 -12.56
C LEU A 329 -20.63 4.67 -13.73
N ASP A 330 -21.45 4.72 -14.79
CA ASP A 330 -21.24 5.56 -15.98
C ASP A 330 -21.84 6.99 -15.84
N LYS A 331 -22.48 7.30 -14.72
CA LYS A 331 -23.04 8.63 -14.39
C LYS A 331 -22.18 9.34 -13.35
#